data_0bd53e88c79cd3f40e8e1e436a205942
#
_entry.id   0bd53e88c79cd3f40e8e1e436a205942
#
_cell.length_a   1.000
_cell.length_b   1.000
_cell.length_c   1.000
_cell.angle_alpha   90.00
_cell.angle_beta   90.00
_cell.angle_gamma   90.00
#
_symmetry.space_group_name_H-M   'P 1'
#
loop_
_entity.id
_entity.type
_entity.pdbx_description
1 polymer ?
#
loop_
_entity_poly.entity_id
_entity_poly.type
_entity_poly.pdbx_seq_one_letter_code
_entity_poly.pdbx_strand_id
1 'polypeptide(L)'
;MQMKFIRKVFSWVMPLVILGGGVAAFMALGSQPPPPRKEADVGAAVTVETLPVVREPGRIAIDFDGVVVPLREVTLSAESGGRIVRMAEVCRGGRFVEQGTLLLEIDPRDYELEVRRLDQELKQAVLTIEEIEEEIKQNERSVGLAERQVALAHREVERLDRLKSNRVVTEADYERALRDELSADSNLNMLQGQRRILAKRRIRLTEAQTLTATMLEQARLDLERTRISAPVSGMVVEELVEEDSFVSKGTPLVTIEDTSAAEVRVSLQMDDVARIWSDSRQVATGSPYAFPDTPATVVYRIGEKQFRWQGVLKRQEGKGLDERTRTLPCRVLVSDPTGVEALDRYGAAMAELPAGAPWSLLRGMFVDVQVQVETDQQLVSTPCEALRPNGDVWVLRDGRLIILRPPLVHVAAGRAVFESTADGLMPEDRVVVSQLSNVRAGMAIAEADDRRGPVKTAQAAEAQAAAASPQQTE
;
A
#
# COMPACT_ATOMS: atom_id res chain seq x y z
N MET A 1 55.77 -84.49 -74.85
CA MET A 1 54.88 -84.82 -73.72
C MET A 1 55.34 -84.09 -72.41
N GLN A 2 56.30 -83.17 -72.45
CA GLN A 2 56.85 -82.49 -71.29
C GLN A 2 56.24 -81.08 -71.01
N MET A 3 55.61 -80.42 -71.91
CA MET A 3 55.11 -79.04 -71.73
C MET A 3 53.73 -78.87 -70.98
N LYS A 4 52.99 -79.96 -70.80
CA LYS A 4 51.74 -79.95 -70.02
C LYS A 4 51.93 -80.16 -68.49
N PHE A 5 53.04 -80.74 -68.09
CA PHE A 5 53.36 -81.03 -66.71
C PHE A 5 53.85 -79.73 -65.95
N ILE A 6 54.69 -78.95 -66.62
CA ILE A 6 55.20 -77.69 -66.07
C ILE A 6 54.10 -76.65 -65.78
N ARG A 7 53.12 -76.60 -66.66
CA ARG A 7 52.00 -75.67 -66.54
C ARG A 7 51.04 -76.02 -65.36
N LYS A 8 50.93 -77.33 -65.04
CA LYS A 8 50.13 -77.77 -63.89
C LYS A 8 50.84 -77.51 -62.54
N VAL A 9 52.12 -77.71 -62.48
CA VAL A 9 52.93 -77.46 -61.29
C VAL A 9 52.97 -75.93 -61.01
N PHE A 10 53.13 -75.11 -62.06
CA PHE A 10 53.11 -73.66 -61.91
C PHE A 10 51.74 -73.12 -61.47
N SER A 11 50.65 -73.78 -61.86
CA SER A 11 49.28 -73.38 -61.43
C SER A 11 48.98 -73.68 -59.95
N TRP A 12 49.71 -74.60 -59.33
CA TRP A 12 49.52 -74.92 -57.90
C TRP A 12 50.54 -74.25 -56.98
N VAL A 13 51.68 -73.90 -57.48
CA VAL A 13 52.75 -73.24 -56.70
C VAL A 13 52.52 -71.74 -56.61
N MET A 14 51.98 -71.15 -57.66
CA MET A 14 51.72 -69.68 -57.68
C MET A 14 50.78 -69.19 -56.59
N PRO A 15 49.65 -69.84 -56.30
CA PRO A 15 48.78 -69.40 -55.17
C PRO A 15 49.47 -69.56 -53.82
N LEU A 16 50.35 -70.60 -53.65
CA LEU A 16 51.02 -70.79 -52.38
C LEU A 16 52.14 -69.76 -52.14
N VAL A 17 52.82 -69.30 -53.19
CA VAL A 17 53.76 -68.18 -53.09
C VAL A 17 53.09 -66.87 -52.81
N ILE A 18 51.91 -66.61 -53.41
CA ILE A 18 51.11 -65.41 -53.14
C ILE A 18 50.60 -65.43 -51.70
N LEU A 19 50.09 -66.59 -51.22
CA LEU A 19 49.63 -66.74 -49.85
C LEU A 19 50.80 -66.60 -48.85
N GLY A 20 52.00 -67.22 -49.13
CA GLY A 20 53.17 -67.04 -48.29
C GLY A 20 53.69 -65.60 -48.28
N GLY A 21 53.68 -64.92 -49.44
CA GLY A 21 54.03 -63.52 -49.53
C GLY A 21 53.05 -62.61 -48.81
N GLY A 22 51.76 -62.94 -48.89
CA GLY A 22 50.71 -62.19 -48.15
C GLY A 22 50.85 -62.35 -46.65
N VAL A 23 51.13 -63.53 -46.14
CA VAL A 23 51.34 -63.77 -44.71
C VAL A 23 52.66 -63.12 -44.24
N ALA A 24 53.74 -63.17 -45.04
CA ALA A 24 54.98 -62.46 -44.71
C ALA A 24 54.83 -60.94 -44.70
N ALA A 25 54.07 -60.36 -45.66
CA ALA A 25 53.72 -58.94 -45.70
C ALA A 25 52.81 -58.54 -44.51
N PHE A 26 51.87 -59.42 -44.15
CA PHE A 26 51.03 -59.17 -42.99
C PHE A 26 51.78 -59.20 -41.68
N MET A 27 52.72 -60.13 -41.50
CA MET A 27 53.61 -60.16 -40.33
C MET A 27 54.57 -58.97 -40.31
N ALA A 28 55.10 -58.53 -41.43
CA ALA A 28 55.95 -57.36 -41.51
C ALA A 28 55.29 -56.04 -41.28
N LEU A 29 54.01 -55.87 -41.75
CA LEU A 29 53.21 -54.68 -41.44
C LEU A 29 52.59 -54.73 -40.05
N GLY A 30 52.30 -55.92 -39.49
CA GLY A 30 51.75 -56.10 -38.16
C GLY A 30 52.73 -55.92 -37.03
N SER A 31 54.02 -55.86 -37.30
CA SER A 31 55.09 -55.65 -36.33
C SER A 31 55.51 -54.19 -36.16
N GLN A 32 54.67 -53.26 -36.56
CA GLN A 32 54.88 -51.84 -36.18
C GLN A 32 54.74 -51.73 -34.67
N PRO A 33 55.73 -51.20 -33.93
CA PRO A 33 55.58 -50.92 -32.51
C PRO A 33 54.36 -49.93 -32.34
N PRO A 34 53.53 -50.13 -31.30
CA PRO A 34 52.43 -49.21 -31.05
C PRO A 34 53.01 -47.80 -31.01
N PRO A 35 52.26 -46.79 -31.58
CA PRO A 35 52.75 -45.43 -31.55
C PRO A 35 52.97 -45.04 -30.09
N PRO A 36 54.07 -44.32 -29.78
CA PRO A 36 54.40 -43.97 -28.42
C PRO A 36 53.12 -43.31 -27.85
N ARG A 37 52.62 -43.87 -26.73
CA ARG A 37 51.61 -43.17 -25.93
C ARG A 37 52.21 -41.78 -25.74
N LYS A 38 51.55 -40.73 -26.35
CA LYS A 38 51.80 -39.39 -25.91
C LYS A 38 51.55 -39.44 -24.42
N GLU A 39 52.57 -39.38 -23.62
CA GLU A 39 52.49 -39.00 -22.23
C GLU A 39 51.59 -37.77 -22.28
N ALA A 40 50.49 -37.85 -21.54
CA ALA A 40 49.58 -36.68 -21.44
C ALA A 40 50.49 -35.55 -21.02
N ASP A 41 50.77 -34.67 -21.97
CA ASP A 41 51.50 -33.44 -21.74
C ASP A 41 50.86 -32.88 -20.45
N VAL A 42 51.61 -32.86 -19.35
CA VAL A 42 51.23 -32.20 -18.13
C VAL A 42 51.19 -30.74 -18.56
N GLY A 43 50.05 -30.37 -19.15
CA GLY A 43 49.85 -29.21 -19.95
C GLY A 43 50.39 -28.00 -19.21
N ALA A 44 51.17 -27.22 -19.90
CA ALA A 44 51.58 -25.90 -19.43
C ALA A 44 50.30 -25.23 -18.90
N ALA A 45 50.31 -24.86 -17.60
CA ALA A 45 49.16 -24.26 -16.95
C ALA A 45 48.68 -23.09 -17.79
N VAL A 46 47.43 -23.14 -18.23
CA VAL A 46 46.85 -22.06 -19.06
C VAL A 46 46.72 -20.81 -18.19
N THR A 47 47.36 -19.74 -18.64
CA THR A 47 47.32 -18.46 -17.94
C THR A 47 45.91 -17.83 -18.10
N VAL A 48 45.29 -17.51 -16.99
CA VAL A 48 43.94 -16.97 -16.92
C VAL A 48 43.91 -15.70 -16.10
N GLU A 49 43.04 -14.78 -16.48
CA GLU A 49 42.73 -13.61 -15.68
C GLU A 49 41.65 -13.99 -14.64
N THR A 50 41.92 -13.66 -13.37
CA THR A 50 41.03 -13.99 -12.26
C THR A 50 40.70 -12.73 -11.48
N LEU A 51 39.47 -12.68 -10.94
CA LEU A 51 39.04 -11.63 -10.04
C LEU A 51 38.57 -12.24 -8.71
N PRO A 52 38.80 -11.55 -7.59
CA PRO A 52 38.39 -12.05 -6.29
C PRO A 52 36.87 -12.03 -6.16
N VAL A 53 36.34 -13.02 -5.47
CA VAL A 53 34.95 -13.03 -4.99
C VAL A 53 34.84 -12.08 -3.82
N VAL A 54 33.89 -11.17 -3.88
CA VAL A 54 33.68 -10.16 -2.84
C VAL A 54 32.49 -10.58 -1.98
N ARG A 55 32.64 -10.47 -0.65
CA ARG A 55 31.54 -10.67 0.28
C ARG A 55 30.56 -9.48 0.12
N GLU A 56 29.30 -9.79 -0.11
CA GLU A 56 28.24 -8.77 -0.09
C GLU A 56 27.63 -8.63 1.30
N PRO A 57 27.26 -7.41 1.72
CA PRO A 57 26.41 -7.25 2.88
C PRO A 57 25.11 -8.04 2.64
N GLY A 58 24.57 -8.66 3.68
CA GLY A 58 23.35 -9.47 3.58
C GLY A 58 22.08 -8.69 3.19
N ARG A 59 22.21 -7.75 2.27
CA ARG A 59 21.13 -6.92 1.70
C ARG A 59 21.11 -7.11 0.19
N ILE A 60 19.92 -7.43 -0.31
CA ILE A 60 19.66 -7.62 -1.73
C ILE A 60 18.66 -6.56 -2.16
N ALA A 61 18.98 -5.81 -3.21
CA ALA A 61 18.00 -4.97 -3.90
C ALA A 61 17.39 -5.80 -5.04
N ILE A 62 16.08 -5.99 -5.00
CA ILE A 62 15.32 -6.65 -6.06
C ILE A 62 14.56 -5.58 -6.82
N ASP A 63 14.79 -5.50 -8.14
CA ASP A 63 14.21 -4.52 -9.02
C ASP A 63 12.89 -5.05 -9.63
N PHE A 64 11.85 -4.24 -9.59
CA PHE A 64 10.55 -4.52 -10.17
C PHE A 64 10.05 -3.33 -10.97
N ASP A 65 9.35 -3.60 -12.05
CA ASP A 65 8.60 -2.57 -12.77
C ASP A 65 7.29 -2.30 -12.05
N GLY A 66 6.92 -1.02 -11.93
CA GLY A 66 5.70 -0.58 -11.28
C GLY A 66 4.98 0.53 -12.02
N VAL A 67 3.71 0.69 -11.69
CA VAL A 67 2.87 1.79 -12.19
C VAL A 67 2.31 2.55 -11.00
N VAL A 68 2.48 3.87 -11.03
CA VAL A 68 1.94 4.76 -10.00
C VAL A 68 0.42 4.82 -10.09
N VAL A 69 -0.24 4.63 -8.97
CA VAL A 69 -1.68 4.74 -8.83
C VAL A 69 -2.00 5.62 -7.62
N PRO A 70 -3.15 6.27 -7.58
CA PRO A 70 -3.53 7.06 -6.42
C PRO A 70 -3.70 6.18 -5.18
N LEU A 71 -3.49 6.76 -4.00
CA LEU A 71 -3.79 6.11 -2.74
C LEU A 71 -5.29 5.76 -2.66
N ARG A 72 -6.14 6.72 -3.01
CA ARG A 72 -7.58 6.55 -3.16
C ARG A 72 -8.15 7.56 -4.15
N GLU A 73 -9.27 7.20 -4.73
CA GLU A 73 -10.05 8.02 -5.62
C GLU A 73 -11.46 8.14 -5.02
N VAL A 74 -11.94 9.37 -4.84
CA VAL A 74 -13.21 9.65 -4.19
C VAL A 74 -14.13 10.32 -5.21
N THR A 75 -15.22 9.63 -5.56
CA THR A 75 -16.29 10.22 -6.38
C THR A 75 -17.34 10.80 -5.46
N LEU A 76 -17.48 12.13 -5.49
CA LEU A 76 -18.52 12.85 -4.76
C LEU A 76 -19.84 12.75 -5.52
N SER A 77 -20.90 12.44 -4.78
CA SER A 77 -22.26 12.38 -5.33
C SER A 77 -23.18 13.36 -4.61
N ALA A 78 -24.17 13.87 -5.31
CA ALA A 78 -25.17 14.76 -4.73
C ALA A 78 -25.92 14.06 -3.59
N GLU A 79 -25.93 14.64 -2.39
CA GLU A 79 -26.74 14.17 -1.26
C GLU A 79 -28.12 14.83 -1.22
N SER A 80 -28.27 15.99 -1.90
CA SER A 80 -29.50 16.73 -2.09
C SER A 80 -29.77 16.94 -3.58
N GLY A 81 -31.03 17.07 -4.00
CA GLY A 81 -31.40 17.30 -5.39
C GLY A 81 -31.62 18.77 -5.68
N GLY A 82 -31.38 19.21 -6.91
CA GLY A 82 -31.64 20.59 -7.34
C GLY A 82 -30.79 21.00 -8.54
N ARG A 83 -30.89 22.28 -8.91
CA ARG A 83 -30.04 22.86 -9.97
C ARG A 83 -28.69 23.29 -9.37
N ILE A 84 -27.62 23.06 -10.06
CA ILE A 84 -26.29 23.59 -9.72
C ILE A 84 -26.29 25.08 -10.05
N VAL A 85 -26.17 25.94 -9.05
CA VAL A 85 -26.16 27.40 -9.24
C VAL A 85 -24.76 27.99 -9.27
N ARG A 86 -23.78 27.21 -8.82
CA ARG A 86 -22.38 27.64 -8.81
C ARG A 86 -21.44 26.43 -8.91
N MET A 87 -20.47 26.55 -9.77
CA MET A 87 -19.35 25.65 -9.89
C MET A 87 -18.05 26.44 -9.77
N ALA A 88 -17.21 26.07 -8.81
CA ALA A 88 -15.92 26.73 -8.63
C ALA A 88 -14.94 26.35 -9.77
N GLU A 89 -14.11 27.28 -10.23
CA GLU A 89 -13.12 26.99 -11.27
C GLU A 89 -12.13 25.90 -10.90
N VAL A 90 -11.88 25.71 -9.60
CA VAL A 90 -11.04 24.62 -9.07
C VAL A 90 -11.69 23.25 -9.20
N CYS A 91 -12.98 23.15 -9.47
CA CYS A 91 -13.72 21.90 -9.67
C CYS A 91 -13.45 21.27 -11.06
N ARG A 92 -12.68 21.94 -11.92
CA ARG A 92 -12.36 21.44 -13.26
C ARG A 92 -11.22 20.42 -13.23
N GLY A 93 -11.29 19.43 -14.13
CA GLY A 93 -10.28 18.39 -14.26
C GLY A 93 -8.86 18.94 -14.40
N GLY A 94 -7.91 18.34 -13.70
CA GLY A 94 -6.51 18.75 -13.64
C GLY A 94 -6.21 19.92 -12.70
N ARG A 95 -7.18 20.39 -11.88
CA ARG A 95 -6.95 21.41 -10.86
C ARG A 95 -6.74 20.78 -9.49
N PHE A 96 -5.85 21.37 -8.72
CA PHE A 96 -5.62 20.99 -7.32
C PHE A 96 -6.63 21.69 -6.41
N VAL A 97 -7.16 20.95 -5.45
CA VAL A 97 -8.10 21.43 -4.43
C VAL A 97 -7.62 21.07 -3.03
N GLU A 98 -7.80 21.98 -2.09
CA GLU A 98 -7.55 21.72 -0.67
C GLU A 98 -8.81 21.17 -0.01
N GLN A 99 -8.63 20.35 1.02
CA GLN A 99 -9.73 19.84 1.83
C GLN A 99 -10.59 20.98 2.37
N GLY A 100 -11.91 20.86 2.28
CA GLY A 100 -12.87 21.87 2.74
C GLY A 100 -13.19 22.95 1.70
N THR A 101 -12.48 23.01 0.56
CA THR A 101 -12.77 23.96 -0.52
C THR A 101 -14.15 23.67 -1.12
N LEU A 102 -15.00 24.70 -1.25
CA LEU A 102 -16.31 24.60 -1.91
C LEU A 102 -16.10 24.34 -3.41
N LEU A 103 -16.67 23.24 -3.90
CA LEU A 103 -16.60 22.82 -5.30
C LEU A 103 -17.84 23.20 -6.08
N LEU A 104 -19.00 22.85 -5.53
CA LEU A 104 -20.30 22.99 -6.18
C LEU A 104 -21.34 23.49 -5.15
N GLU A 105 -22.31 24.24 -5.61
CA GLU A 105 -23.46 24.68 -4.82
C GLU A 105 -24.74 24.38 -5.57
N ILE A 106 -25.61 23.58 -4.96
CA ILE A 106 -26.98 23.31 -5.42
C ILE A 106 -27.88 24.44 -4.91
N ASP A 107 -28.91 24.86 -5.66
CA ASP A 107 -29.80 25.93 -5.29
C ASP A 107 -30.35 25.73 -3.85
N PRO A 108 -29.95 26.57 -2.89
CA PRO A 108 -30.32 26.38 -1.50
C PRO A 108 -31.71 26.96 -1.13
N ARG A 109 -32.34 27.70 -2.05
CA ARG A 109 -33.53 28.51 -1.72
C ARG A 109 -34.70 27.70 -1.15
N ASP A 110 -35.00 26.56 -1.75
CA ASP A 110 -36.09 25.71 -1.28
C ASP A 110 -35.76 25.10 0.10
N TYR A 111 -34.54 24.72 0.31
CA TYR A 111 -34.03 24.18 1.60
C TYR A 111 -34.02 25.25 2.69
N GLU A 112 -33.62 26.48 2.38
CA GLU A 112 -33.71 27.62 3.30
C GLU A 112 -35.15 27.98 3.69
N LEU A 113 -36.08 27.87 2.74
CA LEU A 113 -37.51 28.08 3.02
C LEU A 113 -38.04 27.01 3.98
N GLU A 114 -37.69 25.77 3.77
CA GLU A 114 -38.10 24.67 4.65
C GLU A 114 -37.54 24.80 6.08
N VAL A 115 -36.24 25.14 6.21
CA VAL A 115 -35.64 25.47 7.52
C VAL A 115 -36.40 26.61 8.22
N ARG A 116 -36.71 27.68 7.51
CA ARG A 116 -37.47 28.80 8.07
C ARG A 116 -38.90 28.40 8.49
N ARG A 117 -39.59 27.59 7.70
CA ARG A 117 -40.93 27.06 8.01
C ARG A 117 -40.92 26.28 9.32
N LEU A 118 -39.99 25.28 9.43
CA LEU A 118 -39.89 24.43 10.61
C LEU A 118 -39.41 25.20 11.85
N ASP A 119 -38.55 26.20 11.69
CA ASP A 119 -38.14 27.09 12.79
C ASP A 119 -39.34 27.88 13.38
N GLN A 120 -40.25 28.35 12.52
CA GLN A 120 -41.47 29.01 13.00
C GLN A 120 -42.44 28.02 13.67
N GLU A 121 -42.59 26.79 13.13
CA GLU A 121 -43.39 25.74 13.76
C GLU A 121 -42.82 25.35 15.14
N LEU A 122 -41.51 25.26 15.28
CA LEU A 122 -40.87 24.97 16.56
C LEU A 122 -41.15 26.10 17.59
N LYS A 123 -41.04 27.37 17.17
CA LYS A 123 -41.38 28.53 18.02
C LYS A 123 -42.82 28.49 18.47
N GLN A 124 -43.76 28.17 17.56
CA GLN A 124 -45.19 28.03 17.91
C GLN A 124 -45.40 26.88 18.91
N ALA A 125 -44.74 25.74 18.74
CA ALA A 125 -44.83 24.61 19.68
C ALA A 125 -44.33 25.00 21.08
N VAL A 126 -43.23 25.78 21.17
CA VAL A 126 -42.73 26.32 22.46
C VAL A 126 -43.76 27.19 23.14
N LEU A 127 -44.37 28.17 22.41
CA LEU A 127 -45.39 29.05 22.97
C LEU A 127 -46.63 28.26 23.48
N THR A 128 -47.04 27.21 22.74
CA THR A 128 -48.14 26.35 23.17
C THR A 128 -47.84 25.59 24.46
N ILE A 129 -46.58 25.20 24.66
CA ILE A 129 -46.13 24.57 25.91
C ILE A 129 -46.14 25.60 27.05
N GLU A 130 -45.69 26.83 26.84
CA GLU A 130 -45.75 27.89 27.81
C GLU A 130 -47.18 28.19 28.26
N GLU A 131 -48.16 28.24 27.32
CA GLU A 131 -49.58 28.38 27.64
C GLU A 131 -50.08 27.26 28.55
N ILE A 132 -49.78 26.01 28.26
CA ILE A 132 -50.16 24.86 29.10
C ILE A 132 -49.49 24.92 30.48
N GLU A 133 -48.26 25.39 30.57
CA GLU A 133 -47.59 25.55 31.86
C GLU A 133 -48.27 26.61 32.74
N GLU A 134 -48.75 27.70 32.15
CA GLU A 134 -49.53 28.67 32.91
C GLU A 134 -50.91 28.11 33.34
N GLU A 135 -51.57 27.30 32.47
CA GLU A 135 -52.82 26.59 32.87
C GLU A 135 -52.53 25.62 34.05
N ILE A 136 -51.43 24.90 34.02
CA ILE A 136 -51.02 23.99 35.12
C ILE A 136 -50.81 24.79 36.40
N LYS A 137 -50.05 25.88 36.37
CA LYS A 137 -49.80 26.73 37.54
C LYS A 137 -51.10 27.28 38.14
N GLN A 138 -52.03 27.70 37.27
CA GLN A 138 -53.36 28.19 37.71
C GLN A 138 -54.19 27.05 38.40
N ASN A 139 -54.20 25.86 37.79
CA ASN A 139 -54.87 24.71 38.38
C ASN A 139 -54.22 24.28 39.72
N GLU A 140 -52.89 24.29 39.84
CA GLU A 140 -52.19 23.99 41.09
C GLU A 140 -52.56 24.95 42.23
N ARG A 141 -52.70 26.26 41.92
CA ARG A 141 -53.24 27.23 42.90
C ARG A 141 -54.66 26.90 43.34
N SER A 142 -55.51 26.48 42.39
CA SER A 142 -56.89 26.07 42.68
C SER A 142 -56.95 24.79 43.52
N VAL A 143 -56.10 23.80 43.24
CA VAL A 143 -55.95 22.57 44.05
C VAL A 143 -55.52 22.94 45.48
N GLY A 144 -54.51 23.79 45.65
CA GLY A 144 -54.04 24.20 46.97
C GLY A 144 -55.09 25.02 47.76
N LEU A 145 -56.05 25.73 47.10
CA LEU A 145 -57.20 26.36 47.75
C LEU A 145 -58.24 25.31 48.18
N ALA A 146 -58.55 24.33 47.32
CA ALA A 146 -59.49 23.26 47.58
C ALA A 146 -59.02 22.36 48.73
N GLU A 147 -57.72 22.02 48.78
CA GLU A 147 -57.09 21.25 49.88
C GLU A 147 -57.28 21.96 51.24
N ARG A 148 -57.11 23.28 51.29
CA ARG A 148 -57.35 24.05 52.50
C ARG A 148 -58.83 24.05 52.86
N GLN A 149 -59.80 24.13 51.87
CA GLN A 149 -61.19 24.05 52.09
C GLN A 149 -61.64 22.70 52.68
N VAL A 150 -61.12 21.58 52.12
CA VAL A 150 -61.36 20.25 52.67
C VAL A 150 -60.84 20.15 54.11
N ALA A 151 -59.59 20.61 54.40
CA ALA A 151 -59.03 20.61 55.73
C ALA A 151 -59.85 21.46 56.73
N LEU A 152 -60.51 22.57 56.30
CA LEU A 152 -61.40 23.36 57.14
C LEU A 152 -62.72 22.63 57.39
N ALA A 153 -63.33 22.05 56.37
CA ALA A 153 -64.61 21.29 56.47
C ALA A 153 -64.40 20.04 57.37
N HIS A 154 -63.32 19.30 57.19
CA HIS A 154 -62.96 18.16 58.05
C HIS A 154 -62.83 18.52 59.50
N ARG A 155 -62.15 19.63 59.84
CA ARG A 155 -62.04 20.11 61.22
C ARG A 155 -63.38 20.52 61.83
N GLU A 156 -64.29 21.05 61.01
CA GLU A 156 -65.63 21.39 61.42
C GLU A 156 -66.46 20.10 61.72
N VAL A 157 -66.37 19.06 60.88
CA VAL A 157 -66.99 17.77 61.13
C VAL A 157 -66.44 17.15 62.41
N GLU A 158 -65.12 17.11 62.64
CA GLU A 158 -64.55 16.64 63.88
C GLU A 158 -64.99 17.43 65.12
N ARG A 159 -65.14 18.74 65.02
CA ARG A 159 -65.60 19.57 66.07
C ARG A 159 -67.03 19.25 66.45
N LEU A 160 -67.96 19.15 65.45
CA LEU A 160 -69.33 18.85 65.64
C LEU A 160 -69.58 17.39 66.11
N ASP A 161 -68.80 16.43 65.72
CA ASP A 161 -68.80 15.05 66.17
C ASP A 161 -68.53 14.98 67.68
N ARG A 162 -67.48 15.69 68.16
CA ARG A 162 -67.18 15.84 69.60
C ARG A 162 -68.27 16.52 70.38
N LEU A 163 -68.99 17.57 69.86
CA LEU A 163 -70.04 18.23 70.46
C LEU A 163 -71.36 17.43 70.45
N LYS A 164 -71.61 16.62 69.46
CA LYS A 164 -72.73 15.69 69.33
C LYS A 164 -72.67 14.62 70.41
N SER A 165 -71.48 14.08 70.69
CA SER A 165 -71.28 13.14 71.76
C SER A 165 -71.63 13.68 73.15
N ASN A 166 -71.57 15.03 73.34
CA ASN A 166 -71.92 15.75 74.55
C ASN A 166 -73.37 16.28 74.48
N ARG A 167 -74.21 15.96 73.47
CA ARG A 167 -75.58 16.40 73.24
C ARG A 167 -75.82 17.94 73.11
N VAL A 168 -74.76 18.64 72.65
CA VAL A 168 -74.77 20.09 72.49
C VAL A 168 -75.29 20.55 71.08
N VAL A 169 -75.21 19.70 70.09
CA VAL A 169 -75.49 19.97 68.66
C VAL A 169 -76.55 19.00 68.12
N THR A 170 -77.37 19.46 67.16
CA THR A 170 -78.38 18.63 66.50
C THR A 170 -77.76 17.67 65.48
N GLU A 171 -78.45 16.52 65.21
CA GLU A 171 -78.07 15.58 64.12
C GLU A 171 -78.03 16.26 62.75
N ALA A 172 -79.01 17.14 62.52
CA ALA A 172 -79.12 17.93 61.27
C ALA A 172 -77.91 18.86 61.01
N ASP A 173 -77.29 19.41 62.06
CA ASP A 173 -76.11 20.27 61.94
C ASP A 173 -74.88 19.45 61.60
N TYR A 174 -74.73 18.27 62.23
CA TYR A 174 -73.65 17.31 61.89
C TYR A 174 -73.74 16.78 60.45
N GLU A 175 -74.96 16.38 60.02
CA GLU A 175 -75.22 15.93 58.66
C GLU A 175 -74.97 17.02 57.59
N ARG A 176 -75.21 18.30 57.95
CA ARG A 176 -74.90 19.44 57.09
C ARG A 176 -73.40 19.60 56.94
N ALA A 177 -72.67 19.58 57.99
CA ALA A 177 -71.18 19.66 57.91
C ALA A 177 -70.59 18.50 57.13
N LEU A 178 -71.08 17.31 57.30
CA LEU A 178 -70.64 16.13 56.51
C LEU A 178 -70.92 16.29 55.02
N ARG A 179 -72.10 16.85 54.64
CA ARG A 179 -72.42 17.19 53.22
C ARG A 179 -71.41 18.23 52.67
N ASP A 180 -71.08 19.23 53.50
CA ASP A 180 -70.17 20.31 53.12
C ASP A 180 -68.72 19.73 52.92
N GLU A 181 -68.29 18.84 53.78
CA GLU A 181 -67.00 18.09 53.63
C GLU A 181 -67.01 17.25 52.33
N LEU A 182 -68.01 16.46 52.06
CA LEU A 182 -68.14 15.64 50.84
C LEU A 182 -68.18 16.55 49.58
N SER A 183 -68.81 17.72 49.65
CA SER A 183 -68.80 18.69 48.54
C SER A 183 -67.42 19.28 48.30
N ALA A 184 -66.69 19.63 49.36
CA ALA A 184 -65.28 20.09 49.26
C ALA A 184 -64.36 19.07 48.70
N ASP A 185 -64.50 17.80 49.16
CA ASP A 185 -63.69 16.68 48.67
C ASP A 185 -64.02 16.36 47.20
N SER A 186 -65.23 16.37 46.79
CA SER A 186 -65.66 16.22 45.39
C SER A 186 -65.05 17.31 44.48
N ASN A 187 -65.00 18.55 44.93
CA ASN A 187 -64.35 19.65 44.20
C ASN A 187 -62.81 19.44 44.12
N LEU A 188 -62.21 19.05 45.23
CA LEU A 188 -60.74 18.71 45.19
C LEU A 188 -60.42 17.62 44.20
N ASN A 189 -61.20 16.51 44.22
CA ASN A 189 -61.02 15.39 43.30
C ASN A 189 -61.18 15.82 41.83
N MET A 190 -62.14 16.69 41.52
CA MET A 190 -62.32 17.25 40.19
C MET A 190 -61.09 18.07 39.74
N LEU A 191 -60.53 18.95 40.59
CA LEU A 191 -59.36 19.77 40.28
C LEU A 191 -58.08 18.94 40.14
N GLN A 192 -57.91 17.91 40.95
CA GLN A 192 -56.86 16.94 40.83
C GLN A 192 -56.97 16.13 39.52
N GLY A 193 -58.17 15.76 39.13
CA GLY A 193 -58.46 15.15 37.81
C GLY A 193 -58.02 16.05 36.67
N GLN A 194 -58.40 17.35 36.74
CA GLN A 194 -57.95 18.34 35.75
C GLN A 194 -56.43 18.49 35.70
N ARG A 195 -55.73 18.52 36.86
CA ARG A 195 -54.27 18.53 36.92
C ARG A 195 -53.63 17.35 36.18
N ARG A 196 -54.15 16.13 36.37
CA ARG A 196 -53.66 14.93 35.66
C ARG A 196 -53.86 15.04 34.15
N ILE A 197 -54.96 15.59 33.68
CA ILE A 197 -55.27 15.82 32.25
C ILE A 197 -54.24 16.82 31.67
N LEU A 198 -54.05 17.96 32.33
CA LEU A 198 -53.12 19.00 31.90
C LEU A 198 -51.65 18.47 31.86
N ALA A 199 -51.25 17.71 32.87
CA ALA A 199 -49.91 17.06 32.87
C ALA A 199 -49.72 16.11 31.68
N LYS A 200 -50.74 15.31 31.33
CA LYS A 200 -50.68 14.44 30.13
C LYS A 200 -50.67 15.25 28.83
N ARG A 201 -51.43 16.36 28.77
CA ARG A 201 -51.42 17.26 27.63
C ARG A 201 -50.06 17.91 27.44
N ARG A 202 -49.40 18.37 28.52
CA ARG A 202 -48.02 18.89 28.46
C ARG A 202 -47.04 17.88 27.87
N ILE A 203 -47.06 16.64 28.38
CA ILE A 203 -46.18 15.59 27.86
C ILE A 203 -46.35 15.41 26.35
N ARG A 204 -47.60 15.30 25.89
CA ARG A 204 -47.89 15.17 24.45
C ARG A 204 -47.39 16.34 23.63
N LEU A 205 -47.52 17.58 24.13
CA LEU A 205 -47.03 18.78 23.44
C LEU A 205 -45.48 18.83 23.42
N THR A 206 -44.81 18.38 24.50
CA THR A 206 -43.35 18.26 24.54
C THR A 206 -42.85 17.24 23.52
N GLU A 207 -43.51 16.10 23.37
CA GLU A 207 -43.21 15.13 22.34
C GLU A 207 -43.39 15.70 20.92
N ALA A 208 -44.47 16.47 20.70
CA ALA A 208 -44.68 17.13 19.42
C ALA A 208 -43.59 18.18 19.12
N GLN A 209 -43.18 18.96 20.12
CA GLN A 209 -42.08 19.92 20.02
C GLN A 209 -40.77 19.20 19.63
N THR A 210 -40.46 18.09 20.31
CA THR A 210 -39.25 17.30 20.02
C THR A 210 -39.25 16.77 18.59
N LEU A 211 -40.43 16.30 18.10
CA LEU A 211 -40.58 15.87 16.72
C LEU A 211 -40.30 17.02 15.74
N THR A 212 -40.87 18.20 15.97
CA THR A 212 -40.62 19.38 15.12
C THR A 212 -39.14 19.81 15.17
N ALA A 213 -38.49 19.74 16.33
CA ALA A 213 -37.08 20.03 16.47
C ALA A 213 -36.20 19.05 15.64
N THR A 214 -36.53 17.76 15.65
CA THR A 214 -35.84 16.75 14.83
C THR A 214 -36.05 17.00 13.32
N MET A 215 -37.26 17.40 12.91
CA MET A 215 -37.51 17.76 11.51
C MET A 215 -36.73 19.00 11.08
N LEU A 216 -36.56 19.98 11.96
CA LEU A 216 -35.74 21.16 11.71
C LEU A 216 -34.26 20.80 11.56
N GLU A 217 -33.76 19.93 12.40
CA GLU A 217 -32.36 19.42 12.29
C GLU A 217 -32.17 18.72 10.96
N GLN A 218 -33.09 17.85 10.54
CA GLN A 218 -33.04 17.18 9.24
C GLN A 218 -33.00 18.20 8.09
N ALA A 219 -33.87 19.21 8.12
CA ALA A 219 -33.91 20.26 7.08
C ALA A 219 -32.59 21.07 7.03
N ARG A 220 -31.95 21.31 8.18
CA ARG A 220 -30.63 21.97 8.25
C ARG A 220 -29.54 21.12 7.62
N LEU A 221 -29.51 19.82 7.89
CA LEU A 221 -28.59 18.88 7.25
C LEU A 221 -28.80 18.84 5.73
N ASP A 222 -30.03 18.83 5.27
CA ASP A 222 -30.32 18.83 3.83
C ASP A 222 -29.88 20.15 3.16
N LEU A 223 -30.01 21.29 3.87
CA LEU A 223 -29.46 22.57 3.43
C LEU A 223 -27.90 22.56 3.41
N GLU A 224 -27.24 22.00 4.41
CA GLU A 224 -25.79 21.87 4.44
C GLU A 224 -25.28 21.03 3.25
N ARG A 225 -26.00 19.96 2.91
CA ARG A 225 -25.70 19.08 1.77
C ARG A 225 -25.87 19.72 0.40
N THR A 226 -26.44 20.92 0.32
CA THR A 226 -26.45 21.69 -0.94
C THR A 226 -25.09 22.27 -1.27
N ARG A 227 -24.17 22.34 -0.30
CA ARG A 227 -22.80 22.82 -0.46
C ARG A 227 -21.84 21.65 -0.48
N ILE A 228 -21.32 21.34 -1.65
CA ILE A 228 -20.39 20.21 -1.86
C ILE A 228 -18.98 20.75 -1.77
N SER A 229 -18.22 20.29 -0.76
CA SER A 229 -16.83 20.63 -0.54
C SER A 229 -15.92 19.40 -0.71
N ALA A 230 -14.65 19.66 -1.00
CA ALA A 230 -13.63 18.61 -1.14
C ALA A 230 -13.38 17.89 0.21
N PRO A 231 -13.56 16.56 0.30
CA PRO A 231 -13.33 15.80 1.54
C PRO A 231 -11.85 15.54 1.80
N VAL A 232 -11.01 15.68 0.78
CA VAL A 232 -9.56 15.47 0.80
C VAL A 232 -8.87 16.52 -0.03
N SER A 233 -7.60 16.82 0.28
CA SER A 233 -6.74 17.59 -0.60
C SER A 233 -6.26 16.70 -1.74
N GLY A 234 -6.35 17.20 -2.97
CA GLY A 234 -5.97 16.38 -4.11
C GLY A 234 -6.26 17.03 -5.46
N MET A 235 -6.16 16.23 -6.50
CA MET A 235 -6.40 16.69 -7.87
C MET A 235 -7.79 16.25 -8.33
N VAL A 236 -8.53 17.17 -8.93
CA VAL A 236 -9.77 16.83 -9.63
C VAL A 236 -9.42 16.02 -10.87
N VAL A 237 -9.93 14.79 -10.94
CA VAL A 237 -9.73 13.90 -12.08
C VAL A 237 -10.65 14.29 -13.23
N GLU A 238 -11.95 14.37 -12.92
CA GLU A 238 -12.99 14.74 -13.87
C GLU A 238 -14.18 15.38 -13.16
N GLU A 239 -14.82 16.31 -13.81
CA GLU A 239 -16.15 16.81 -13.51
C GLU A 239 -17.19 16.02 -14.32
N LEU A 240 -18.29 15.62 -13.66
CA LEU A 240 -19.36 14.80 -14.27
C LEU A 240 -20.65 15.58 -14.49
N VAL A 241 -20.67 16.85 -14.09
CA VAL A 241 -21.81 17.77 -14.19
C VAL A 241 -21.34 19.16 -14.57
N GLU A 242 -22.26 19.97 -15.10
CA GLU A 242 -22.01 21.36 -15.50
C GLU A 242 -22.86 22.31 -14.67
N GLU A 243 -22.46 23.58 -14.60
CA GLU A 243 -23.27 24.65 -14.04
C GLU A 243 -24.63 24.72 -14.75
N ASP A 244 -25.68 25.11 -14.05
CA ASP A 244 -27.08 25.09 -14.51
C ASP A 244 -27.71 23.71 -14.75
N SER A 245 -26.98 22.61 -14.64
CA SER A 245 -27.55 21.27 -14.74
C SER A 245 -28.40 20.92 -13.52
N PHE A 246 -29.41 20.07 -13.70
CA PHE A 246 -30.22 19.55 -12.60
C PHE A 246 -29.69 18.19 -12.16
N VAL A 247 -29.46 18.03 -10.85
CA VAL A 247 -28.98 16.79 -10.24
C VAL A 247 -29.99 16.22 -9.26
N SER A 248 -30.05 14.90 -9.18
CA SER A 248 -30.83 14.18 -8.19
C SER A 248 -29.91 13.58 -7.13
N LYS A 249 -30.47 13.24 -5.96
CA LYS A 249 -29.72 12.52 -4.93
C LYS A 249 -29.08 11.25 -5.49
N GLY A 250 -27.76 11.08 -5.26
CA GLY A 250 -26.96 9.96 -5.78
C GLY A 250 -26.32 10.23 -7.15
N THR A 251 -26.58 11.35 -7.82
CA THR A 251 -25.89 11.71 -9.07
C THR A 251 -24.43 11.98 -8.78
N PRO A 252 -23.47 11.30 -9.45
CA PRO A 252 -22.06 11.59 -9.31
C PRO A 252 -21.74 12.97 -9.88
N LEU A 253 -20.92 13.75 -9.16
CA LEU A 253 -20.64 15.16 -9.45
C LEU A 253 -19.21 15.38 -9.91
N VAL A 254 -18.26 14.91 -9.14
CA VAL A 254 -16.82 15.11 -9.37
C VAL A 254 -16.02 13.99 -8.76
N THR A 255 -14.94 13.61 -9.42
CA THR A 255 -13.98 12.62 -8.91
C THR A 255 -12.69 13.33 -8.52
N ILE A 256 -12.22 13.09 -7.29
CA ILE A 256 -11.00 13.67 -6.73
C ILE A 256 -10.04 12.54 -6.37
N GLU A 257 -8.79 12.69 -6.78
CA GLU A 257 -7.67 11.83 -6.42
C GLU A 257 -6.92 12.43 -5.22
N ASP A 258 -6.81 11.65 -4.15
CA ASP A 258 -6.03 12.04 -2.95
C ASP A 258 -4.53 12.03 -3.29
N THR A 259 -3.90 13.19 -3.21
CA THR A 259 -2.47 13.38 -3.49
C THR A 259 -1.59 13.42 -2.24
N SER A 260 -2.14 13.14 -1.06
CA SER A 260 -1.38 13.11 0.21
C SER A 260 -0.35 12.00 0.25
N ALA A 261 -0.59 10.91 -0.47
CA ALA A 261 0.33 9.82 -0.68
C ALA A 261 0.07 9.19 -2.06
N ALA A 262 1.03 8.44 -2.57
CA ALA A 262 0.88 7.66 -3.79
C ALA A 262 1.17 6.18 -3.52
N GLU A 263 0.57 5.30 -4.30
CA GLU A 263 0.91 3.89 -4.29
C GLU A 263 1.56 3.51 -5.63
N VAL A 264 2.53 2.61 -5.59
CA VAL A 264 3.07 1.99 -6.79
C VAL A 264 2.63 0.53 -6.82
N ARG A 265 1.92 0.16 -7.87
CA ARG A 265 1.52 -1.23 -8.10
C ARG A 265 2.67 -1.97 -8.76
N VAL A 266 3.17 -3.00 -8.10
CA VAL A 266 4.22 -3.91 -8.56
C VAL A 266 3.71 -5.34 -8.61
N SER A 267 4.29 -6.17 -9.47
CA SER A 267 3.93 -7.58 -9.59
C SER A 267 5.14 -8.44 -9.25
N LEU A 268 5.09 -9.11 -8.11
CA LEU A 268 6.19 -9.90 -7.56
C LEU A 268 6.07 -11.36 -8.01
N GLN A 269 7.18 -12.00 -8.39
CA GLN A 269 7.22 -13.43 -8.59
C GLN A 269 7.21 -14.14 -7.23
N MET A 270 6.70 -15.37 -7.17
CA MET A 270 6.58 -16.09 -5.90
C MET A 270 7.94 -16.40 -5.25
N ASP A 271 9.01 -16.53 -6.04
CA ASP A 271 10.37 -16.71 -5.53
C ASP A 271 10.86 -15.45 -4.79
N ASP A 272 10.55 -14.26 -5.31
CA ASP A 272 10.89 -12.99 -4.67
C ASP A 272 10.05 -12.76 -3.42
N VAL A 273 8.76 -13.10 -3.47
CA VAL A 273 7.87 -13.07 -2.31
C VAL A 273 8.38 -13.98 -1.20
N ALA A 274 8.85 -15.19 -1.53
CA ALA A 274 9.42 -16.12 -0.56
C ALA A 274 10.68 -15.54 0.11
N ARG A 275 11.52 -14.81 -0.64
CA ARG A 275 12.69 -14.10 -0.09
C ARG A 275 12.28 -12.97 0.87
N ILE A 276 11.30 -12.16 0.49
CA ILE A 276 10.76 -11.09 1.36
C ILE A 276 10.17 -11.70 2.64
N TRP A 277 9.48 -12.83 2.55
CA TRP A 277 8.93 -13.50 3.74
C TRP A 277 9.99 -14.15 4.62
N SER A 278 11.11 -14.62 4.05
CA SER A 278 12.20 -15.20 4.83
C SER A 278 12.95 -14.19 5.69
N ASP A 279 12.99 -12.93 5.27
CA ASP A 279 13.57 -11.81 6.02
C ASP A 279 12.71 -11.37 7.21
N SER A 280 11.41 -11.65 7.18
CA SER A 280 10.48 -11.11 8.15
C SER A 280 10.52 -11.86 9.49
N ARG A 281 11.53 -11.63 10.32
CA ARG A 281 11.52 -11.96 11.76
C ARG A 281 10.35 -11.29 12.52
N GLN A 282 9.63 -10.37 11.88
CA GLN A 282 8.54 -9.58 12.45
C GLN A 282 7.13 -10.15 12.23
N VAL A 283 6.96 -11.23 11.47
CA VAL A 283 5.62 -11.82 11.19
C VAL A 283 4.98 -12.46 12.43
N ALA A 284 5.70 -12.59 13.53
CA ALA A 284 5.20 -13.29 14.73
C ALA A 284 4.08 -12.55 15.52
N THR A 285 3.73 -11.30 15.20
CA THR A 285 2.75 -10.52 15.96
C THR A 285 1.53 -10.03 15.16
N GLY A 286 1.42 -10.38 13.88
CA GLY A 286 0.35 -9.93 12.98
C GLY A 286 -0.57 -11.04 12.48
N SER A 287 -1.56 -10.67 11.69
CA SER A 287 -2.39 -11.60 10.94
C SER A 287 -1.51 -12.46 10.02
N PRO A 288 -1.81 -13.77 9.83
CA PRO A 288 -1.10 -14.63 8.88
C PRO A 288 -1.21 -14.14 7.41
N TYR A 289 -2.06 -13.15 7.15
CA TYR A 289 -2.22 -12.49 5.85
C TYR A 289 -1.50 -11.13 5.77
N ALA A 290 -0.84 -10.69 6.84
CA ALA A 290 -0.09 -9.43 6.84
C ALA A 290 1.18 -9.60 5.99
N PHE A 291 1.41 -8.64 5.10
CA PHE A 291 2.66 -8.52 4.35
C PHE A 291 3.66 -7.72 5.21
N PRO A 292 4.93 -8.13 5.29
CA PRO A 292 5.91 -7.38 6.08
C PRO A 292 6.19 -6.02 5.46
N ASP A 293 6.30 -4.99 6.30
CA ASP A 293 6.69 -3.65 5.88
C ASP A 293 8.16 -3.69 5.42
N THR A 294 8.39 -3.70 4.10
CA THR A 294 9.73 -3.80 3.52
C THR A 294 10.12 -2.48 2.86
N PRO A 295 11.27 -1.88 3.21
CA PRO A 295 11.74 -0.65 2.59
C PRO A 295 11.91 -0.80 1.08
N ALA A 296 11.44 0.19 0.33
CA ALA A 296 11.54 0.22 -1.10
C ALA A 296 11.92 1.62 -1.59
N THR A 297 12.64 1.69 -2.68
CA THR A 297 12.97 2.94 -3.38
C THR A 297 12.31 2.93 -4.73
N VAL A 298 11.51 3.96 -5.01
CA VAL A 298 10.87 4.15 -6.32
C VAL A 298 11.75 5.06 -7.16
N VAL A 299 12.11 4.61 -8.36
CA VAL A 299 13.01 5.33 -9.26
C VAL A 299 12.30 5.62 -10.58
N TYR A 300 12.32 6.87 -10.99
CA TYR A 300 11.81 7.30 -12.29
C TYR A 300 12.94 7.88 -13.12
N ARG A 301 13.05 7.47 -14.38
CA ARG A 301 14.12 7.90 -15.27
C ARG A 301 13.60 8.78 -16.39
N ILE A 302 14.22 9.95 -16.56
CA ILE A 302 13.98 10.85 -17.70
C ILE A 302 15.32 11.11 -18.39
N GLY A 303 15.57 10.45 -19.53
CA GLY A 303 16.85 10.51 -20.22
C GLY A 303 17.98 9.96 -19.34
N GLU A 304 19.01 10.78 -19.05
CA GLU A 304 20.11 10.40 -18.19
C GLU A 304 19.90 10.74 -16.70
N LYS A 305 18.80 11.41 -16.36
CA LYS A 305 18.49 11.82 -14.98
C LYS A 305 17.63 10.77 -14.29
N GLN A 306 17.91 10.53 -13.03
CA GLN A 306 17.14 9.63 -12.18
C GLN A 306 16.53 10.43 -11.03
N PHE A 307 15.27 10.12 -10.73
CA PHE A 307 14.51 10.70 -9.62
C PHE A 307 14.07 9.59 -8.73
N ARG A 308 14.24 9.74 -7.42
CA ARG A 308 13.87 8.70 -6.48
C ARG A 308 12.96 9.22 -5.37
N TRP A 309 12.11 8.34 -4.88
CA TRP A 309 11.25 8.53 -3.70
C TRP A 309 11.45 7.35 -2.75
N GLN A 310 11.34 7.61 -1.47
CA GLN A 310 11.32 6.56 -0.47
C GLN A 310 9.92 6.00 -0.32
N GLY A 311 9.79 4.70 -0.30
CA GLY A 311 8.52 4.00 -0.15
C GLY A 311 8.67 2.77 0.74
N VAL A 312 7.53 2.15 1.04
CA VAL A 312 7.46 0.92 1.81
C VAL A 312 6.50 -0.04 1.11
N LEU A 313 6.95 -1.24 0.83
CA LEU A 313 6.11 -2.32 0.37
C LEU A 313 5.23 -2.78 1.54
N LYS A 314 3.92 -2.47 1.50
CA LYS A 314 3.04 -2.62 2.66
C LYS A 314 2.08 -3.77 2.59
N ARG A 315 1.57 -4.07 1.40
CA ARG A 315 0.45 -5.00 1.27
C ARG A 315 0.39 -5.65 -0.11
N GLN A 316 -0.19 -6.82 -0.14
CA GLN A 316 -0.67 -7.43 -1.38
C GLN A 316 -1.99 -6.78 -1.82
N GLU A 317 -2.25 -6.76 -3.12
CA GLU A 317 -3.54 -6.38 -3.67
C GLU A 317 -4.55 -7.51 -3.43
N GLY A 318 -5.74 -7.20 -2.91
CA GLY A 318 -6.67 -8.15 -2.31
C GLY A 318 -7.23 -9.27 -3.19
N LYS A 319 -6.80 -9.38 -4.46
CA LYS A 319 -7.22 -10.46 -5.37
C LYS A 319 -6.34 -11.72 -5.29
N GLY A 320 -5.26 -11.69 -4.47
CA GLY A 320 -4.30 -12.79 -4.40
C GLY A 320 -3.43 -12.91 -5.66
N LEU A 321 -2.99 -14.12 -5.97
CA LEU A 321 -2.13 -14.42 -7.11
C LEU A 321 -2.88 -14.21 -8.45
N ASP A 322 -2.25 -13.49 -9.37
CA ASP A 322 -2.76 -13.39 -10.76
C ASP A 322 -2.51 -14.73 -11.47
N GLU A 323 -3.60 -15.38 -11.87
CA GLU A 323 -3.55 -16.73 -12.49
C GLU A 323 -2.82 -16.73 -13.84
N ARG A 324 -2.87 -15.62 -14.59
CA ARG A 324 -2.30 -15.51 -15.93
C ARG A 324 -0.79 -15.29 -15.87
N THR A 325 -0.32 -14.43 -15.01
CA THR A 325 1.09 -14.06 -14.86
C THR A 325 1.80 -14.87 -13.78
N ARG A 326 1.06 -15.52 -12.87
CA ARG A 326 1.56 -16.22 -11.68
C ARG A 326 2.38 -15.30 -10.76
N THR A 327 2.05 -14.02 -10.76
CA THR A 327 2.67 -13.01 -9.89
C THR A 327 1.71 -12.55 -8.81
N LEU A 328 2.25 -12.10 -7.69
CA LEU A 328 1.50 -11.50 -6.60
C LEU A 328 1.51 -9.98 -6.78
N PRO A 329 0.37 -9.35 -7.10
CA PRO A 329 0.31 -7.90 -7.18
C PRO A 329 0.40 -7.30 -5.77
N CYS A 330 1.36 -6.40 -5.58
CA CYS A 330 1.65 -5.74 -4.33
C CYS A 330 1.61 -4.21 -4.49
N ARG A 331 1.53 -3.52 -3.35
CA ARG A 331 1.47 -2.06 -3.26
C ARG A 331 2.62 -1.52 -2.43
N VAL A 332 3.40 -0.64 -3.04
CA VAL A 332 4.42 0.16 -2.37
C VAL A 332 3.83 1.52 -2.06
N LEU A 333 3.76 1.89 -0.79
CA LEU A 333 3.27 3.19 -0.34
C LEU A 333 4.41 4.20 -0.33
N VAL A 334 4.22 5.32 -1.01
CA VAL A 334 5.06 6.51 -0.95
C VAL A 334 4.31 7.58 -0.17
N SER A 335 4.72 7.82 1.08
CA SER A 335 4.01 8.75 1.99
C SER A 335 4.21 10.22 1.63
N ASP A 336 5.26 10.55 0.93
CA ASP A 336 5.52 11.91 0.43
C ASP A 336 5.81 11.86 -1.08
N PRO A 337 4.78 11.99 -1.92
CA PRO A 337 4.95 12.01 -3.37
C PRO A 337 5.73 13.23 -3.89
N THR A 338 5.81 14.31 -3.09
CA THR A 338 6.51 15.55 -3.45
C THR A 338 7.99 15.54 -3.05
N GLY A 339 8.36 14.62 -2.14
CA GLY A 339 9.73 14.44 -1.64
C GLY A 339 10.66 13.78 -2.64
N VAL A 340 10.85 14.40 -3.81
CA VAL A 340 11.71 13.89 -4.87
C VAL A 340 13.18 14.18 -4.60
N GLU A 341 14.04 13.18 -4.76
CA GLU A 341 15.49 13.32 -4.77
C GLU A 341 16.02 13.09 -6.18
N ALA A 342 16.78 14.04 -6.73
CA ALA A 342 17.42 13.87 -8.01
C ALA A 342 18.80 13.22 -7.84
N LEU A 343 19.12 12.28 -8.72
CA LEU A 343 20.43 11.63 -8.80
C LEU A 343 21.11 12.00 -10.10
N ASP A 344 22.42 12.20 -10.04
CA ASP A 344 23.23 12.33 -11.24
C ASP A 344 23.40 10.97 -11.96
N ARG A 345 24.04 10.96 -13.11
CA ARG A 345 24.32 9.74 -13.87
C ARG A 345 25.20 8.72 -13.13
N TYR A 346 25.85 9.11 -12.04
CA TYR A 346 26.69 8.26 -11.20
C TYR A 346 25.97 7.78 -9.92
N GLY A 347 24.69 8.18 -9.73
CA GLY A 347 23.89 7.83 -8.56
C GLY A 347 24.14 8.68 -7.33
N ALA A 348 24.88 9.80 -7.45
CA ALA A 348 25.07 10.75 -6.36
C ALA A 348 23.87 11.71 -6.26
N ALA A 349 23.42 11.99 -5.02
CA ALA A 349 22.31 12.91 -4.78
C ALA A 349 22.71 14.33 -5.17
N MET A 350 21.84 14.99 -5.95
CA MET A 350 22.02 16.39 -6.34
C MET A 350 21.44 17.30 -5.25
N ALA A 351 22.15 18.40 -4.95
CA ALA A 351 21.72 19.36 -3.93
C ALA A 351 20.47 20.16 -4.36
N GLU A 352 20.29 20.36 -5.66
CA GLU A 352 19.14 21.09 -6.23
C GLU A 352 18.46 20.25 -7.30
N LEU A 353 17.13 20.36 -7.40
CA LEU A 353 16.37 19.70 -8.43
C LEU A 353 16.68 20.32 -9.79
N PRO A 354 17.08 19.53 -10.80
CA PRO A 354 17.37 20.05 -12.12
C PRO A 354 16.09 20.54 -12.82
N ALA A 355 16.24 21.49 -13.72
CA ALA A 355 15.13 21.95 -14.57
C ALA A 355 14.49 20.77 -15.31
N GLY A 356 13.15 20.66 -15.21
CA GLY A 356 12.38 19.54 -15.77
C GLY A 356 12.28 18.32 -14.84
N ALA A 357 12.67 18.44 -13.55
CA ALA A 357 12.34 17.45 -12.54
C ALA A 357 10.81 17.33 -12.37
N PRO A 358 10.27 16.13 -12.16
CA PRO A 358 8.87 15.98 -11.77
C PRO A 358 8.69 16.60 -10.37
N TRP A 359 7.65 17.40 -10.19
CA TRP A 359 7.31 18.03 -8.91
C TRP A 359 6.69 17.07 -7.90
N SER A 360 6.18 15.94 -8.40
CA SER A 360 5.53 14.89 -7.60
C SER A 360 5.53 13.59 -8.38
N LEU A 361 5.27 12.49 -7.66
CA LEU A 361 5.00 11.20 -8.26
C LEU A 361 3.56 11.18 -8.78
N LEU A 362 3.39 11.22 -10.12
CA LEU A 362 2.09 11.36 -10.76
C LEU A 362 1.50 10.01 -11.16
N ARG A 363 0.18 9.89 -11.08
CA ARG A 363 -0.59 8.75 -11.58
C ARG A 363 -0.20 8.38 -13.01
N GLY A 364 -0.03 7.09 -13.27
CA GLY A 364 0.31 6.56 -14.59
C GLY A 364 1.80 6.58 -14.95
N MET A 365 2.67 7.13 -14.10
CA MET A 365 4.11 7.00 -14.30
C MET A 365 4.52 5.53 -14.21
N PHE A 366 5.36 5.08 -15.15
CA PHE A 366 6.06 3.80 -15.09
C PHE A 366 7.38 4.02 -14.37
N VAL A 367 7.60 3.27 -13.32
CA VAL A 367 8.72 3.45 -12.39
C VAL A 367 9.39 2.12 -12.09
N ASP A 368 10.69 2.16 -11.82
CA ASP A 368 11.41 1.02 -11.28
C ASP A 368 11.30 1.06 -9.74
N VAL A 369 11.01 -0.07 -9.13
CA VAL A 369 10.91 -0.20 -7.68
C VAL A 369 11.98 -1.15 -7.19
N GLN A 370 12.86 -0.65 -6.35
CA GLN A 370 13.95 -1.41 -5.72
C GLN A 370 13.52 -1.76 -4.30
N VAL A 371 13.19 -3.02 -4.06
CA VAL A 371 12.84 -3.53 -2.73
C VAL A 371 14.10 -4.06 -2.05
N GLN A 372 14.40 -3.56 -0.85
CA GLN A 372 15.57 -3.97 -0.07
C GLN A 372 15.17 -5.11 0.87
N VAL A 373 15.74 -6.27 0.64
CA VAL A 373 15.53 -7.48 1.47
C VAL A 373 16.81 -7.79 2.23
N GLU A 374 16.72 -7.95 3.54
CA GLU A 374 17.82 -8.43 4.37
C GLU A 374 17.78 -9.97 4.40
N THR A 375 18.93 -10.61 4.28
CA THR A 375 19.04 -12.06 4.36
C THR A 375 20.13 -12.45 5.35
N ASP A 376 19.88 -13.49 6.13
CA ASP A 376 20.87 -14.08 7.04
C ASP A 376 21.91 -14.96 6.28
N GLN A 377 21.66 -15.22 5.01
CA GLN A 377 22.56 -16.01 4.17
C GLN A 377 23.83 -15.21 3.84
N GLN A 378 24.96 -15.90 3.85
CA GLN A 378 26.18 -15.27 3.39
C GLN A 378 26.14 -15.14 1.87
N LEU A 379 26.19 -13.89 1.41
CA LEU A 379 26.20 -13.58 -0.02
C LEU A 379 27.61 -13.26 -0.50
N VAL A 380 27.85 -13.64 -1.74
CA VAL A 380 29.08 -13.33 -2.45
C VAL A 380 28.76 -12.83 -3.84
N SER A 381 29.57 -11.91 -4.33
CA SER A 381 29.36 -11.35 -5.66
C SER A 381 30.61 -11.53 -6.54
N THR A 382 30.33 -11.69 -7.82
CA THR A 382 31.37 -11.76 -8.88
C THR A 382 30.98 -10.79 -10.00
N PRO A 383 31.92 -10.33 -10.82
CA PRO A 383 31.59 -9.63 -12.05
C PRO A 383 30.70 -10.50 -12.96
N CYS A 384 29.74 -9.92 -13.65
CA CYS A 384 28.86 -10.65 -14.58
C CYS A 384 29.63 -11.42 -15.67
N GLU A 385 30.83 -10.95 -16.03
CA GLU A 385 31.73 -11.59 -17.00
C GLU A 385 32.17 -12.99 -16.55
N ALA A 386 32.21 -13.27 -15.24
CA ALA A 386 32.53 -14.57 -14.67
C ALA A 386 31.37 -15.58 -14.76
N LEU A 387 30.13 -15.10 -14.90
CA LEU A 387 28.94 -15.93 -15.06
C LEU A 387 28.81 -16.39 -16.52
N ARG A 388 28.87 -17.68 -16.74
CA ARG A 388 28.74 -18.27 -18.08
C ARG A 388 27.27 -18.44 -18.47
N PRO A 389 26.94 -18.44 -19.78
CA PRO A 389 25.57 -18.56 -20.25
C PRO A 389 24.78 -19.76 -19.75
N ASN A 390 25.47 -20.82 -19.37
CA ASN A 390 24.89 -22.05 -18.80
C ASN A 390 24.72 -22.01 -17.27
N GLY A 391 25.02 -20.87 -16.61
CA GLY A 391 24.97 -20.70 -15.16
C GLY A 391 26.22 -21.19 -14.42
N ASP A 392 27.27 -21.65 -15.14
CA ASP A 392 28.50 -22.06 -14.52
C ASP A 392 29.38 -20.86 -14.14
N VAL A 393 30.09 -20.98 -13.03
CA VAL A 393 31.17 -20.08 -12.59
C VAL A 393 32.44 -20.89 -12.47
N TRP A 394 33.51 -20.42 -13.10
CA TRP A 394 34.81 -21.08 -13.09
C TRP A 394 35.70 -20.49 -12.00
N VAL A 395 36.18 -21.34 -11.12
CA VAL A 395 36.92 -20.94 -9.93
C VAL A 395 38.30 -21.55 -9.96
N LEU A 396 39.31 -20.76 -9.61
CA LEU A 396 40.67 -21.22 -9.39
C LEU A 396 40.86 -21.60 -7.91
N ARG A 397 41.04 -22.90 -7.61
CA ARG A 397 41.43 -23.40 -6.29
C ARG A 397 42.66 -24.33 -6.45
N ASP A 398 43.68 -24.12 -5.67
CA ASP A 398 44.91 -24.95 -5.66
C ASP A 398 45.55 -25.14 -7.05
N GLY A 399 45.54 -24.10 -7.89
CA GLY A 399 46.09 -24.17 -9.24
C GLY A 399 45.27 -24.98 -10.24
N ARG A 400 44.03 -25.33 -9.90
CA ARG A 400 43.13 -26.12 -10.74
C ARG A 400 41.81 -25.39 -10.97
N LEU A 401 41.25 -25.61 -12.16
CA LEU A 401 39.94 -25.08 -12.53
C LEU A 401 38.84 -25.98 -11.94
N ILE A 402 37.96 -25.37 -11.13
CA ILE A 402 36.75 -25.99 -10.63
C ILE A 402 35.55 -25.31 -11.33
N ILE A 403 34.60 -26.09 -11.80
CA ILE A 403 33.34 -25.59 -12.40
C ILE A 403 32.26 -25.73 -11.35
N LEU A 404 31.73 -24.62 -10.91
CA LEU A 404 30.64 -24.55 -9.92
C LEU A 404 29.35 -24.03 -10.57
N ARG A 405 28.20 -24.44 -10.02
CA ARG A 405 26.88 -23.87 -10.31
C ARG A 405 26.25 -23.33 -9.03
N PRO A 406 26.78 -22.21 -8.53
CA PRO A 406 26.22 -21.65 -7.33
C PRO A 406 24.78 -21.12 -7.58
N PRO A 407 23.89 -21.18 -6.58
CA PRO A 407 22.57 -20.59 -6.70
C PRO A 407 22.70 -19.09 -6.96
N LEU A 408 22.22 -18.66 -8.14
CA LEU A 408 22.20 -17.24 -8.51
C LEU A 408 21.04 -16.59 -7.78
N VAL A 409 21.32 -15.55 -7.00
CA VAL A 409 20.34 -14.80 -6.26
C VAL A 409 19.83 -13.62 -7.08
N HIS A 410 20.77 -12.84 -7.64
CA HIS A 410 20.44 -11.61 -8.35
C HIS A 410 21.59 -11.16 -9.25
N VAL A 411 21.26 -10.40 -10.30
CA VAL A 411 22.25 -9.74 -11.15
C VAL A 411 21.91 -8.26 -11.21
N ALA A 412 22.79 -7.41 -10.68
CA ALA A 412 22.61 -5.97 -10.71
C ALA A 412 23.96 -5.24 -10.86
N ALA A 413 23.94 -4.07 -11.45
CA ALA A 413 25.08 -3.17 -11.58
C ALA A 413 26.36 -3.85 -12.13
N GLY A 414 26.23 -4.80 -13.06
CA GLY A 414 27.36 -5.53 -13.64
C GLY A 414 27.96 -6.61 -12.73
N ARG A 415 27.30 -6.98 -11.63
CA ARG A 415 27.69 -8.03 -10.70
C ARG A 415 26.63 -9.11 -10.59
N ALA A 416 27.06 -10.37 -10.51
CA ALA A 416 26.18 -11.50 -10.19
C ALA A 416 26.37 -11.86 -8.71
N VAL A 417 25.29 -11.92 -7.96
CA VAL A 417 25.26 -12.23 -6.53
C VAL A 417 24.79 -13.67 -6.35
N PHE A 418 25.54 -14.44 -5.56
CA PHE A 418 25.29 -15.85 -5.29
C PHE A 418 25.18 -16.10 -3.79
N GLU A 419 24.49 -17.17 -3.44
CA GLU A 419 24.51 -17.70 -2.08
C GLU A 419 25.82 -18.44 -1.84
N SER A 420 26.54 -18.10 -0.76
CA SER A 420 27.76 -18.78 -0.35
C SER A 420 27.41 -20.07 0.40
N THR A 421 27.77 -21.21 -0.15
CA THR A 421 27.59 -22.53 0.47
C THR A 421 28.91 -23.23 0.65
N ALA A 422 29.01 -24.15 1.58
CA ALA A 422 30.26 -24.85 1.89
C ALA A 422 30.86 -25.57 0.66
N ASP A 423 30.02 -26.11 -0.23
CA ASP A 423 30.43 -26.79 -1.47
C ASP A 423 30.37 -25.85 -2.70
N GLY A 424 29.98 -24.60 -2.52
CA GLY A 424 29.78 -23.60 -3.57
C GLY A 424 30.89 -22.57 -3.65
N LEU A 425 30.49 -21.34 -3.96
CA LEU A 425 31.38 -20.19 -4.10
C LEU A 425 31.64 -19.56 -2.73
N MET A 426 32.92 -19.36 -2.41
CA MET A 426 33.38 -18.83 -1.13
C MET A 426 34.00 -17.43 -1.30
N PRO A 427 34.02 -16.60 -0.24
CA PRO A 427 34.56 -15.23 -0.32
C PRO A 427 36.07 -15.16 -0.66
N GLU A 428 36.79 -16.25 -0.47
CA GLU A 428 38.23 -16.32 -0.73
C GLU A 428 38.58 -16.87 -2.14
N ASP A 429 37.54 -17.27 -2.87
CA ASP A 429 37.72 -17.83 -4.22
C ASP A 429 38.11 -16.74 -5.23
N ARG A 430 38.81 -17.19 -6.28
CA ARG A 430 39.14 -16.38 -7.44
C ARG A 430 38.41 -16.91 -8.66
N VAL A 431 37.56 -16.08 -9.26
CA VAL A 431 36.76 -16.46 -10.44
C VAL A 431 37.49 -16.12 -11.73
N VAL A 432 37.42 -17.01 -12.69
CA VAL A 432 38.06 -16.86 -14.00
C VAL A 432 37.15 -16.06 -14.92
N VAL A 433 37.63 -14.90 -15.39
CA VAL A 433 36.92 -14.04 -16.35
C VAL A 433 37.32 -14.30 -17.79
N SER A 434 38.54 -14.77 -18.03
CA SER A 434 39.03 -15.08 -19.38
C SER A 434 38.15 -16.12 -20.09
N GLN A 435 37.98 -15.95 -21.40
CA GLN A 435 37.32 -16.95 -22.25
C GLN A 435 38.34 -18.07 -22.59
N LEU A 436 37.99 -19.29 -22.24
CA LEU A 436 38.80 -20.47 -22.51
C LEU A 436 38.11 -21.37 -23.54
N SER A 437 38.90 -21.89 -24.47
CA SER A 437 38.49 -22.95 -25.40
C SER A 437 38.83 -24.32 -24.77
N ASN A 438 37.92 -25.29 -24.83
CA ASN A 438 38.12 -26.67 -24.30
C ASN A 438 38.31 -26.74 -22.77
N VAL A 439 37.40 -26.17 -22.02
CA VAL A 439 37.38 -26.19 -20.55
C VAL A 439 37.07 -27.61 -20.02
N ARG A 440 37.87 -28.10 -19.07
CA ARG A 440 37.61 -29.33 -18.34
C ARG A 440 37.83 -29.10 -16.84
N ALA A 441 36.95 -29.64 -16.02
CA ALA A 441 37.16 -29.64 -14.59
C ALA A 441 38.47 -30.32 -14.19
N GLY A 442 39.23 -29.73 -13.28
CA GLY A 442 40.54 -30.21 -12.83
C GLY A 442 41.75 -29.82 -13.73
N MET A 443 41.52 -29.05 -14.78
CA MET A 443 42.56 -28.51 -15.64
C MET A 443 43.55 -27.63 -14.85
N ALA A 444 44.85 -27.76 -15.06
CA ALA A 444 45.84 -26.89 -14.44
C ALA A 444 45.78 -25.49 -15.05
N ILE A 445 45.53 -24.47 -14.23
CA ILE A 445 45.54 -23.08 -14.62
C ILE A 445 46.43 -22.26 -13.69
N ALA A 446 47.07 -21.24 -14.24
CA ALA A 446 47.87 -20.28 -13.49
C ALA A 446 47.29 -18.89 -13.64
N GLU A 447 47.34 -18.11 -12.60
CA GLU A 447 46.93 -16.72 -12.63
C GLU A 447 47.88 -15.89 -13.49
N ALA A 448 47.36 -15.01 -14.31
CA ALA A 448 48.14 -14.00 -15.01
C ALA A 448 48.73 -13.05 -13.96
N ASP A 449 50.06 -13.03 -13.83
CA ASP A 449 50.74 -12.13 -12.90
C ASP A 449 50.36 -10.67 -13.23
N ASP A 450 49.59 -10.03 -12.35
CA ASP A 450 49.05 -8.69 -12.56
C ASP A 450 50.17 -7.64 -12.36
N ARG A 451 51.04 -7.53 -13.36
CA ARG A 451 52.01 -6.42 -13.44
C ARG A 451 51.39 -5.08 -13.87
N ARG A 452 50.11 -4.97 -14.01
CA ARG A 452 49.39 -3.71 -14.14
C ARG A 452 49.00 -3.22 -12.74
N GLY A 453 49.93 -2.43 -12.15
CA GLY A 453 49.65 -1.71 -10.91
C GLY A 453 48.38 -0.86 -11.01
N PRO A 454 47.79 -0.49 -9.86
CA PRO A 454 46.52 0.20 -9.82
C PRO A 454 46.54 1.44 -10.71
N VAL A 455 45.56 1.54 -11.62
CA VAL A 455 45.33 2.72 -12.45
C VAL A 455 45.18 3.91 -11.50
N LYS A 456 46.18 4.79 -11.52
CA LYS A 456 46.18 6.07 -10.83
C LYS A 456 45.07 6.98 -11.45
N THR A 457 43.85 6.82 -11.08
CA THR A 457 42.75 7.65 -11.57
C THR A 457 42.15 8.52 -10.47
N ALA A 458 42.72 8.51 -9.25
CA ALA A 458 42.20 9.37 -8.17
C ALA A 458 43.16 10.49 -7.70
N GLN A 459 44.43 10.54 -8.17
CA GLN A 459 45.40 11.56 -7.72
C GLN A 459 45.65 12.68 -8.73
N ALA A 460 45.18 12.55 -9.97
CA ALA A 460 45.35 13.63 -10.96
C ALA A 460 44.30 14.74 -10.84
N ALA A 461 43.18 14.50 -10.17
CA ALA A 461 42.14 15.55 -9.97
C ALA A 461 42.44 16.47 -8.77
N GLU A 462 43.16 16.00 -7.76
CA GLU A 462 43.55 16.84 -6.61
C GLU A 462 44.75 17.76 -6.89
N ALA A 463 45.66 17.37 -7.79
CA ALA A 463 46.80 18.20 -8.15
C ALA A 463 46.49 19.32 -9.12
N GLN A 464 45.37 19.26 -9.86
CA GLN A 464 44.91 20.33 -10.75
C GLN A 464 44.01 21.35 -10.04
N ALA A 465 43.38 21.01 -8.94
CA ALA A 465 42.58 21.93 -8.13
C ALA A 465 43.44 22.87 -7.24
N ALA A 466 44.70 22.49 -6.95
CA ALA A 466 45.62 23.31 -6.15
C ALA A 466 46.43 24.34 -6.92
N ALA A 467 46.37 24.33 -8.28
CA ALA A 467 47.14 25.22 -9.12
C ALA A 467 46.36 26.38 -9.77
N ALA A 468 45.09 26.55 -9.44
CA ALA A 468 44.23 27.59 -10.01
C ALA A 468 43.66 28.50 -8.91
N SER A 469 44.51 29.14 -8.13
CA SER A 469 44.12 30.33 -7.35
C SER A 469 44.69 31.58 -8.02
N PRO A 470 43.89 32.51 -8.54
CA PRO A 470 44.39 33.77 -8.99
C PRO A 470 44.67 34.69 -7.80
N GLN A 471 45.91 35.16 -7.75
CA GLN A 471 46.32 36.31 -6.92
C GLN A 471 45.47 37.50 -7.30
N GLN A 472 44.76 38.04 -6.35
CA GLN A 472 44.24 39.42 -6.42
C GLN A 472 45.39 40.37 -6.06
N THR A 473 45.72 41.28 -6.97
CA THR A 473 46.38 42.53 -6.67
C THR A 473 45.65 43.65 -7.41
N GLU A 474 45.28 44.66 -6.57
CA GLU A 474 44.78 46.00 -6.83
C GLU A 474 43.36 46.15 -7.36
#